data_d0faeba5c8b39cb715b70ca51a4353bb
#
_entry.id   d0faeba5c8b39cb715b70ca51a4353bb
#
_cell.length_a   1.000
_cell.length_b   1.000
_cell.length_c   1.000
_cell.angle_alpha   90.00
_cell.angle_beta   90.00
_cell.angle_gamma   90.00
#
_symmetry.space_group_name_H-M   'P 1'
#
loop_
_entity.id
_entity.type
_entity.pdbx_description
1 polymer ?
#
loop_
_entity_poly.entity_id
_entity_poly.type
_entity_poly.pdbx_seq_one_letter_code
_entity_poly.pdbx_strand_id
1 'polypeptide(L)'
;MFLEQSETRTQKPILNLQLLELTDSGLYCPPAGIFIDPWRPIDRAVITHAHSDHARWGMKHYLAHQDSAEVMRLRLGADISLQTLDYQEKLEVNGVKITLHPAGHIPGSAQVRLEYKGKV
;
A
#
# COMPACT_ATOMS: atom_id res chain seq x y z
N MET A 1 1.52 -9.37 -6.34
CA MET A 1 2.68 -8.51 -6.23
C MET A 1 2.35 -7.08 -6.63
N PHE A 2 3.07 -6.09 -6.10
CA PHE A 2 2.82 -4.68 -6.41
C PHE A 2 3.60 -4.25 -7.65
N LEU A 3 3.36 -4.88 -8.76
CA LEU A 3 4.00 -4.50 -10.01
C LEU A 3 3.27 -3.31 -10.62
N GLU A 4 4.01 -2.48 -11.34
CA GLU A 4 3.38 -1.45 -12.15
C GLU A 4 2.57 -2.13 -13.24
N GLN A 5 1.36 -1.64 -13.43
CA GLN A 5 0.46 -2.20 -14.43
C GLN A 5 -0.14 -1.10 -15.27
N SER A 6 -0.19 -1.34 -16.57
CA SER A 6 -1.03 -0.57 -17.47
C SER A 6 -2.39 -1.24 -17.49
N GLU A 7 -3.38 -0.55 -17.02
CA GLU A 7 -4.73 -1.10 -17.03
C GLU A 7 -5.28 -1.09 -18.45
N THR A 8 -5.54 -2.26 -18.98
CA THR A 8 -6.01 -2.39 -20.36
C THR A 8 -7.43 -2.90 -20.47
N ARG A 9 -7.99 -3.43 -19.40
CA ARG A 9 -9.36 -3.94 -19.48
C ARG A 9 -10.35 -2.81 -19.53
N THR A 10 -11.42 -3.03 -20.26
CA THR A 10 -12.52 -2.08 -20.31
C THR A 10 -13.19 -2.01 -18.94
N GLN A 11 -13.35 -0.82 -18.47
CA GLN A 11 -14.04 -0.56 -17.22
C GLN A 11 -15.21 0.38 -17.46
N LYS A 12 -16.22 0.23 -16.65
CA LYS A 12 -17.30 1.22 -16.64
C LYS A 12 -16.73 2.54 -16.17
N PRO A 13 -17.17 3.67 -16.75
CA PRO A 13 -16.81 4.97 -16.21
C PRO A 13 -17.20 5.02 -14.73
N ILE A 14 -16.26 5.38 -13.90
CA ILE A 14 -16.51 5.51 -12.47
C ILE A 14 -16.67 7.00 -12.18
N LEU A 15 -17.90 7.39 -11.92
CA LEU A 15 -18.21 8.75 -11.53
C LEU A 15 -18.05 8.85 -10.01
N ASN A 16 -17.52 9.96 -9.55
CA ASN A 16 -17.38 10.24 -8.11
C ASN A 16 -16.51 9.21 -7.39
N LEU A 17 -15.51 8.65 -8.10
CA LEU A 17 -14.57 7.73 -7.48
C LEU A 17 -13.78 8.43 -6.41
N GLN A 18 -13.88 7.94 -5.19
CA GLN A 18 -13.04 8.42 -4.11
C GLN A 18 -11.68 7.76 -4.20
N LEU A 19 -10.64 8.54 -3.96
CA LEU A 19 -9.28 8.02 -3.93
C LEU A 19 -9.07 7.09 -2.74
N LEU A 20 -9.70 7.41 -1.62
CA LEU A 20 -9.69 6.60 -0.40
C LEU A 20 -11.11 6.45 0.12
N GLU A 21 -11.41 5.27 0.64
CA GLU A 21 -12.64 5.04 1.39
C GLU A 21 -12.37 4.12 2.57
N LEU A 22 -13.11 4.32 3.64
CA LEU A 22 -13.03 3.47 4.81
C LEU A 22 -13.93 2.27 4.61
N THR A 23 -13.36 1.08 4.81
CA THR A 23 -14.09 -0.19 4.66
C THR A 23 -14.00 -0.99 5.95
N ASP A 24 -14.67 -2.15 5.97
CA ASP A 24 -14.60 -3.09 7.09
C ASP A 24 -13.20 -3.66 7.30
N SER A 25 -12.34 -3.58 6.30
CA SER A 25 -10.96 -4.11 6.37
C SER A 25 -9.91 -3.02 6.55
N GLY A 26 -10.27 -1.76 6.46
CA GLY A 26 -9.37 -0.63 6.59
C GLY A 26 -9.55 0.40 5.49
N LEU A 27 -8.60 1.32 5.39
CA LEU A 27 -8.58 2.30 4.32
C LEU A 27 -8.29 1.61 3.00
N TYR A 28 -9.08 1.90 2.00
CA TYR A 28 -8.99 1.28 0.69
C TYR A 28 -8.86 2.34 -0.40
N CYS A 29 -7.97 2.10 -1.35
CA CYS A 29 -7.82 2.92 -2.54
C CYS A 29 -8.43 2.17 -3.72
N PRO A 30 -9.68 2.48 -4.13
CA PRO A 30 -10.36 1.70 -5.16
C PRO A 30 -9.63 1.65 -6.50
N PRO A 31 -9.09 2.77 -7.03
CA PRO A 31 -8.42 2.71 -8.32
C PRO A 31 -7.22 1.76 -8.34
N ALA A 32 -6.45 1.73 -7.26
CA ALA A 32 -5.25 0.88 -7.18
C ALA A 32 -5.55 -0.52 -6.70
N GLY A 33 -6.69 -0.74 -6.05
CA GLY A 33 -7.01 -2.04 -5.47
C GLY A 33 -6.11 -2.39 -4.28
N ILE A 34 -5.73 -1.41 -3.49
CA ILE A 34 -4.84 -1.62 -2.34
C ILE A 34 -5.47 -1.06 -1.07
N PHE A 35 -5.10 -1.69 0.06
CA PHE A 35 -5.47 -1.22 1.39
C PHE A 35 -4.26 -0.61 2.08
N ILE A 36 -4.48 0.32 3.00
CA ILE A 36 -3.45 0.95 3.80
C ILE A 36 -3.66 0.50 5.24
N ASP A 37 -2.65 -0.18 5.80
CA ASP A 37 -2.68 -0.74 7.16
C ASP A 37 -3.97 -1.47 7.47
N PRO A 38 -4.40 -2.46 6.66
CA PRO A 38 -5.65 -3.15 6.88
C PRO A 38 -5.59 -4.02 8.13
N TRP A 39 -6.75 -4.23 8.75
CA TRP A 39 -6.86 -5.05 9.96
C TRP A 39 -7.49 -6.41 9.72
N ARG A 40 -7.76 -6.78 8.48
CA ARG A 40 -8.24 -8.10 8.07
C ARG A 40 -7.41 -8.61 6.90
N PRO A 41 -7.32 -9.92 6.70
CA PRO A 41 -6.65 -10.48 5.53
C PRO A 41 -7.26 -9.97 4.23
N ILE A 42 -6.42 -9.44 3.37
CA ILE A 42 -6.80 -8.94 2.05
C ILE A 42 -5.66 -9.24 1.05
N ASP A 43 -5.83 -8.83 -0.20
CA ASP A 43 -4.85 -9.13 -1.23
C ASP A 43 -3.60 -8.26 -1.13
N ARG A 44 -3.73 -6.94 -1.27
CA ARG A 44 -2.59 -6.02 -1.34
C ARG A 44 -2.67 -4.96 -0.26
N ALA A 45 -1.60 -4.80 0.49
CA ALA A 45 -1.53 -3.85 1.60
C ALA A 45 -0.27 -3.01 1.53
N VAL A 46 -0.43 -1.70 1.69
CA VAL A 46 0.68 -0.78 1.99
C VAL A 46 0.76 -0.66 3.50
N ILE A 47 1.93 -0.90 4.06
CA ILE A 47 2.17 -0.85 5.50
C ILE A 47 2.95 0.42 5.81
N THR A 48 2.41 1.27 6.68
CA THR A 48 3.04 2.54 7.00
C THR A 48 4.21 2.40 7.96
N HIS A 49 4.17 1.41 8.84
CA HIS A 49 5.29 1.06 9.69
C HIS A 49 5.10 -0.34 10.27
N ALA A 50 6.19 -0.91 10.81
CA ALA A 50 6.24 -2.34 11.13
C ALA A 50 5.68 -2.70 12.51
N HIS A 51 4.93 -1.81 13.18
CA HIS A 51 4.27 -2.14 14.43
C HIS A 51 3.12 -3.14 14.21
N SER A 52 2.84 -3.97 15.21
CA SER A 52 1.88 -5.07 15.08
C SER A 52 0.45 -4.64 14.77
N ASP A 53 0.07 -3.44 15.18
CA ASP A 53 -1.25 -2.89 14.88
C ASP A 53 -1.37 -2.35 13.45
N HIS A 54 -0.26 -2.21 12.73
CA HIS A 54 -0.22 -1.80 11.33
C HIS A 54 0.23 -2.91 10.41
N ALA A 55 1.24 -3.70 10.81
CA ALA A 55 1.75 -4.81 10.02
C ALA A 55 1.13 -6.11 10.52
N ARG A 56 0.02 -6.52 9.92
CA ARG A 56 -0.77 -7.67 10.34
C ARG A 56 -0.61 -8.84 9.38
N TRP A 57 -0.90 -10.02 9.89
CA TRP A 57 -0.88 -11.26 9.13
C TRP A 57 -1.95 -11.32 8.03
N GLY A 58 -1.69 -12.14 7.03
CA GLY A 58 -2.73 -12.62 6.14
C GLY A 58 -2.87 -11.85 4.83
N MET A 59 -2.03 -10.88 4.58
CA MET A 59 -2.04 -10.19 3.29
C MET A 59 -1.30 -11.03 2.27
N LYS A 60 -1.82 -11.11 1.05
CA LYS A 60 -1.11 -11.85 -0.01
C LYS A 60 0.13 -11.11 -0.44
N HIS A 61 0.07 -9.78 -0.51
CA HIS A 61 1.19 -8.94 -0.94
C HIS A 61 1.28 -7.72 -0.05
N TYR A 62 2.52 -7.39 0.34
CA TYR A 62 2.84 -6.23 1.16
C TYR A 62 3.70 -5.25 0.39
N LEU A 63 3.47 -3.96 0.60
CA LEU A 63 4.34 -2.87 0.15
C LEU A 63 4.71 -2.02 1.36
N ALA A 64 6.00 -1.75 1.53
CA ALA A 64 6.48 -0.94 2.65
C ALA A 64 7.79 -0.24 2.28
N HIS A 65 8.21 0.71 3.11
CA HIS A 65 9.55 1.27 2.98
C HIS A 65 10.59 0.19 3.27
N GLN A 66 11.72 0.25 2.56
CA GLN A 66 12.76 -0.77 2.67
C GLN A 66 13.30 -0.96 4.08
N ASP A 67 13.33 0.09 4.91
CA ASP A 67 13.80 -0.01 6.29
C ASP A 67 12.84 -0.77 7.21
N SER A 68 11.61 -1.04 6.77
CA SER A 68 10.65 -1.87 7.50
C SER A 68 10.78 -3.35 7.16
N ALA A 69 11.51 -3.70 6.10
CA ALA A 69 11.48 -5.05 5.54
C ALA A 69 11.97 -6.11 6.53
N GLU A 70 13.08 -5.84 7.20
CA GLU A 70 13.66 -6.81 8.12
C GLU A 70 12.72 -7.12 9.28
N VAL A 71 12.18 -6.09 9.90
CA VAL A 71 11.24 -6.25 11.02
C VAL A 71 9.98 -6.95 10.56
N MET A 72 9.45 -6.61 9.39
CA MET A 72 8.27 -7.26 8.86
C MET A 72 8.51 -8.75 8.61
N ARG A 73 9.66 -9.13 8.06
CA ARG A 73 9.99 -10.53 7.83
C ARG A 73 10.19 -11.30 9.13
N LEU A 74 10.75 -10.67 10.14
CA LEU A 74 10.87 -11.29 11.46
C LEU A 74 9.50 -11.55 12.09
N ARG A 75 8.58 -10.64 11.94
CA ARG A 75 7.26 -10.71 12.58
C ARG A 75 6.25 -11.53 11.79
N LEU A 76 6.29 -11.44 10.47
CA LEU A 76 5.26 -12.00 9.60
C LEU A 76 5.75 -13.23 8.82
N GLY A 77 7.04 -13.49 8.82
CA GLY A 77 7.63 -14.61 8.11
C GLY A 77 8.61 -14.18 7.05
N ALA A 78 9.67 -14.97 6.85
CA ALA A 78 10.73 -14.63 5.90
C ALA A 78 10.28 -14.74 4.45
N ASP A 79 9.22 -15.48 4.20
CA ASP A 79 8.73 -15.80 2.87
C ASP A 79 7.48 -15.02 2.46
N ILE A 80 7.12 -13.95 3.20
CA ILE A 80 6.03 -13.08 2.79
C ILE A 80 6.35 -12.41 1.44
N SER A 81 5.33 -12.16 0.65
CA SER A 81 5.48 -11.36 -0.57
C SER A 81 5.56 -9.90 -0.17
N LEU A 82 6.76 -9.34 -0.20
CA LEU A 82 7.03 -7.98 0.22
C LEU A 82 7.81 -7.26 -0.86
N GLN A 83 7.23 -6.19 -1.38
CA GLN A 83 7.89 -5.22 -2.24
C GLN A 83 8.25 -4.00 -1.41
N THR A 84 9.42 -3.43 -1.65
CA THR A 84 9.89 -2.26 -0.90
C THR A 84 10.09 -1.06 -1.82
N LEU A 85 9.92 0.12 -1.25
CA LEU A 85 10.23 1.39 -1.90
C LEU A 85 11.14 2.20 -1.01
N ASP A 86 11.98 3.03 -1.63
CA ASP A 86 12.64 4.12 -0.95
C ASP A 86 11.66 5.27 -0.74
N TYR A 87 12.01 6.20 0.15
CA TYR A 87 11.26 7.43 0.26
C TYR A 87 11.31 8.19 -1.07
N GLN A 88 10.17 8.75 -1.46
CA GLN A 88 9.97 9.53 -2.69
C GLN A 88 10.10 8.71 -3.99
N GLU A 89 10.38 7.43 -3.90
CA GLU A 89 10.32 6.55 -5.05
C GLU A 89 8.86 6.33 -5.44
N LYS A 90 8.54 6.43 -6.73
CA LYS A 90 7.17 6.32 -7.22
C LYS A 90 6.89 4.91 -7.73
N LEU A 91 5.75 4.39 -7.34
CA LEU A 91 5.19 3.16 -7.90
C LEU A 91 3.82 3.50 -8.46
N GLU A 92 3.55 3.11 -9.69
CA GLU A 92 2.25 3.35 -10.31
C GLU A 92 1.46 2.04 -10.40
N VAL A 93 0.25 2.05 -9.87
CA VAL A 93 -0.67 0.91 -9.91
C VAL A 93 -2.00 1.40 -10.44
N ASN A 94 -2.40 0.92 -11.61
CA ASN A 94 -3.67 1.28 -12.25
C ASN A 94 -3.89 2.81 -12.33
N GLY A 95 -2.82 3.53 -12.67
CA GLY A 95 -2.87 4.98 -12.80
C GLY A 95 -2.73 5.75 -11.49
N VAL A 96 -2.66 5.07 -10.36
CA VAL A 96 -2.41 5.69 -9.07
C VAL A 96 -0.90 5.72 -8.81
N LYS A 97 -0.36 6.90 -8.54
CA LYS A 97 1.04 7.05 -8.14
C LYS A 97 1.13 6.96 -6.63
N ILE A 98 1.92 6.01 -6.16
CA ILE A 98 2.14 5.76 -4.75
C ILE A 98 3.55 6.21 -4.40
N THR A 99 3.68 7.07 -3.42
CA THR A 99 4.98 7.50 -2.88
C THR A 99 4.95 7.42 -1.36
N LEU A 100 6.09 7.06 -0.79
CA LEU A 100 6.28 7.03 0.66
C LEU A 100 7.14 8.22 1.07
N HIS A 101 6.75 8.88 2.15
CA HIS A 101 7.50 10.00 2.72
C HIS A 101 7.80 9.71 4.19
N PRO A 102 8.92 10.19 4.72
CA PRO A 102 9.24 9.92 6.13
C PRO A 102 8.15 10.45 7.07
N ALA A 103 7.72 9.62 8.00
CA ALA A 103 6.75 10.02 9.01
C ALA A 103 7.40 10.46 10.33
N GLY A 104 8.69 10.21 10.50
CA GLY A 104 9.43 10.66 11.68
C GLY A 104 9.16 9.88 12.95
N HIS A 105 8.56 8.69 12.86
CA HIS A 105 8.19 7.89 14.01
C HIS A 105 9.25 6.84 14.35
N ILE A 106 9.49 5.88 13.46
CA ILE A 106 10.53 4.85 13.58
C ILE A 106 11.20 4.69 12.21
N PRO A 107 12.37 4.07 12.13
CA PRO A 107 12.97 3.79 10.82
C PRO A 107 12.01 3.02 9.92
N GLY A 108 11.83 3.52 8.71
CA GLY A 108 10.89 2.94 7.75
C GLY A 108 9.44 3.35 7.91
N SER A 109 9.10 4.15 8.93
CA SER A 109 7.75 4.68 9.03
C SER A 109 7.47 5.67 7.90
N ALA A 110 6.26 5.64 7.38
CA ALA A 110 5.94 6.37 6.16
C ALA A 110 4.56 7.01 6.20
N GLN A 111 4.47 8.18 5.61
CA GLN A 111 3.22 8.74 5.12
C GLN A 111 3.04 8.25 3.69
N VAL A 112 1.83 7.90 3.32
CA VAL A 112 1.52 7.38 2.00
C VAL A 112 0.88 8.50 1.19
N ARG A 113 1.51 8.86 0.07
CA ARG A 113 0.95 9.82 -0.86
C ARG A 113 0.37 9.07 -2.05
N LEU A 114 -0.89 9.32 -2.34
CA LEU A 114 -1.59 8.75 -3.49
C LEU A 114 -2.00 9.87 -4.43
N GLU A 115 -1.69 9.71 -5.70
CA GLU A 115 -2.08 10.67 -6.74
C GLU A 115 -2.83 9.93 -7.84
N TYR A 116 -4.01 10.42 -8.20
CA TYR A 116 -4.83 9.83 -9.24
C TYR A 116 -5.65 10.90 -9.93
N LYS A 117 -5.41 11.09 -11.22
CA LYS A 117 -6.17 12.04 -12.07
C LYS A 117 -6.31 13.41 -11.43
N GLY A 118 -5.20 13.94 -10.92
CA GLY A 118 -5.17 15.27 -10.31
C GLY A 118 -5.62 15.34 -8.85
N LYS A 119 -6.05 14.23 -8.27
CA LYS A 119 -6.39 14.15 -6.85
C LYS A 119 -5.20 13.60 -6.07
N VAL A 120 -5.06 14.07 -4.87
CA VAL A 120 -3.97 13.66 -3.96
C VAL A 120 -4.55 13.25 -2.62
#